data_20dbf282abf4592768d1074e2686c2e0
#
_entry.id   20dbf282abf4592768d1074e2686c2e0
#
_cell.length_a   1.000
_cell.length_b   1.000
_cell.length_c   1.000
_cell.angle_alpha   90.00
_cell.angle_beta   90.00
_cell.angle_gamma   90.00
#
_symmetry.space_group_name_H-M   'P 1'
#
loop_
_entity.id
_entity.type
_entity.pdbx_description
1 polymer ?
#
loop_
_entity_poly.entity_id
_entity_poly.type
_entity_poly.pdbx_seq_one_letter_code
_entity_poly.pdbx_strand_id
1 'polypeptide(L)'
;NQAYFAPSYPQIRDIYYITAQQVAAACGLRVEIREGNKEVHYYSGRTYRGTVICRSMQLPQTIVGFKVGNALVDEIDVMDTNKASLAWNKIIGRLRWEDAPNRVSVTTTPEGYKFVYQRFVMDQTANYGMVQASTYDNEANLPDGYIESLADTYNPELRAAYLNGQFVNLFSGT
;
A
#
# COMPACT_ATOMS: atom_id res chain seq x y z
N ASN A 1 -17.14 4.82 3.71
CA ASN A 1 -15.88 5.38 3.20
C ASN A 1 -14.72 4.43 3.45
N GLN A 2 -13.74 4.47 2.57
CA GLN A 2 -12.48 3.74 2.67
C GLN A 2 -11.32 4.75 2.59
N ALA A 3 -10.10 4.30 2.85
CA ALA A 3 -8.91 5.14 2.69
C ALA A 3 -7.80 4.42 1.93
N TYR A 4 -6.99 5.20 1.23
CA TYR A 4 -5.75 4.79 0.62
C TYR A 4 -4.61 5.67 1.11
N PHE A 5 -3.52 5.03 1.52
CA PHE A 5 -2.33 5.69 2.03
C PHE A 5 -1.11 5.24 1.22
N ALA A 6 -0.33 6.20 0.76
CA ALA A 6 0.97 5.95 0.14
C ALA A 6 2.03 6.90 0.75
N PRO A 7 3.32 6.66 0.54
CA PRO A 7 4.37 7.53 1.07
C PRO A 7 4.18 8.99 0.68
N SER A 8 3.80 9.28 -0.57
CA SER A 8 3.71 10.66 -1.05
C SER A 8 2.47 10.88 -1.95
N TYR A 9 2.06 12.14 -2.14
CA TYR A 9 0.99 12.48 -3.09
C TYR A 9 1.34 12.22 -4.55
N PRO A 10 2.57 12.44 -5.05
CA PRO A 10 2.94 11.99 -6.38
C PRO A 10 2.64 10.52 -6.62
N GLN A 11 2.95 9.63 -5.68
CA GLN A 11 2.63 8.21 -5.81
C GLN A 11 1.11 7.95 -5.83
N ILE A 12 0.33 8.67 -5.03
CA ILE A 12 -1.14 8.58 -5.09
C ILE A 12 -1.65 8.99 -6.47
N ARG A 13 -1.18 10.12 -7.00
CA ARG A 13 -1.60 10.65 -8.29
C ARG A 13 -1.18 9.74 -9.45
N ASP A 14 0.08 9.33 -9.46
CA ASP A 14 0.70 8.68 -10.61
C ASP A 14 0.43 7.16 -10.64
N ILE A 15 0.09 6.56 -9.50
CA ILE A 15 -0.17 5.13 -9.39
C ILE A 15 -1.64 4.88 -9.06
N TYR A 16 -2.10 5.34 -7.89
CA TYR A 16 -3.42 4.97 -7.39
C TYR A 16 -4.57 5.53 -8.24
N TYR A 17 -4.52 6.80 -8.62
CA TYR A 17 -5.62 7.39 -9.41
C TYR A 17 -5.77 6.71 -10.78
N ILE A 18 -4.67 6.37 -11.42
CA ILE A 18 -4.67 5.68 -12.71
C ILE A 18 -5.23 4.26 -12.53
N THR A 19 -4.72 3.52 -11.54
CA THR A 19 -5.18 2.16 -11.24
C THR A 19 -6.67 2.15 -10.86
N ALA A 20 -7.12 3.10 -10.05
CA ALA A 20 -8.52 3.22 -9.66
C ALA A 20 -9.45 3.42 -10.86
N GLN A 21 -9.05 4.23 -11.86
CA GLN A 21 -9.80 4.41 -13.10
C GLN A 21 -9.86 3.12 -13.93
N GLN A 22 -8.73 2.44 -14.09
CA GLN A 22 -8.63 1.20 -14.87
C GLN A 22 -9.46 0.07 -14.25
N VAL A 23 -9.30 -0.17 -12.94
CA VAL A 23 -10.02 -1.23 -12.22
C VAL A 23 -11.52 -0.91 -12.17
N ALA A 24 -11.89 0.33 -11.91
CA ALA A 24 -13.30 0.73 -11.89
C ALA A 24 -13.95 0.51 -13.27
N ALA A 25 -13.29 0.90 -14.35
CA ALA A 25 -13.78 0.68 -15.70
C ALA A 25 -13.97 -0.81 -16.00
N ALA A 26 -13.01 -1.66 -15.63
CA ALA A 26 -13.11 -3.11 -15.79
C ALA A 26 -14.28 -3.72 -14.98
N CYS A 27 -14.65 -3.10 -13.85
CA CYS A 27 -15.79 -3.50 -13.01
C CYS A 27 -17.13 -2.83 -13.42
N GLY A 28 -17.18 -2.09 -14.52
CA GLY A 28 -18.39 -1.35 -14.95
C GLY A 28 -18.74 -0.18 -14.02
N LEU A 29 -17.77 0.35 -13.29
CA LEU A 29 -17.91 1.50 -12.42
C LEU A 29 -17.28 2.75 -13.07
N ARG A 30 -17.76 3.92 -12.66
CA ARG A 30 -17.17 5.21 -13.01
C ARG A 30 -16.52 5.81 -11.75
N VAL A 31 -15.38 6.44 -11.92
CA VAL A 31 -14.74 7.21 -10.85
C VAL A 31 -14.69 8.70 -11.20
N GLU A 32 -14.72 9.52 -10.15
CA GLU A 32 -14.50 10.96 -10.21
C GLU A 32 -13.38 11.28 -9.22
N ILE A 33 -12.23 11.73 -9.75
CA ILE A 33 -11.08 12.10 -8.94
C ILE A 33 -11.21 13.57 -8.55
N ARG A 34 -11.21 13.84 -7.25
CA ARG A 34 -11.25 15.19 -6.66
C ARG A 34 -9.89 15.51 -6.07
N GLU A 35 -8.96 15.92 -6.91
CA GLU A 35 -7.57 16.16 -6.52
C GLU A 35 -7.43 17.18 -5.39
N GLY A 36 -8.22 18.24 -5.39
CA GLY A 36 -8.21 19.26 -4.32
C GLY A 36 -8.55 18.70 -2.95
N ASN A 37 -9.52 17.77 -2.89
CA ASN A 37 -9.94 17.07 -1.66
C ASN A 37 -9.10 15.84 -1.38
N LYS A 38 -8.34 15.35 -2.38
CA LYS A 38 -7.61 14.09 -2.34
C LYS A 38 -8.56 12.91 -2.09
N GLU A 39 -9.57 12.80 -2.93
CA GLU A 39 -10.63 11.81 -2.84
C GLU A 39 -10.91 11.20 -4.21
N VAL A 40 -11.32 9.93 -4.21
CA VAL A 40 -11.85 9.23 -5.36
C VAL A 40 -13.26 8.78 -5.07
N HIS A 41 -14.22 9.28 -5.85
CA HIS A 41 -15.64 8.96 -5.71
C HIS A 41 -16.04 7.92 -6.74
N TYR A 42 -16.71 6.86 -6.30
CA TYR A 42 -17.12 5.72 -7.13
C TYR A 42 -18.63 5.77 -7.39
N TYR A 43 -19.01 5.44 -8.62
CA TYR A 43 -20.39 5.43 -9.09
C TYR A 43 -20.69 4.18 -9.92
N SER A 44 -21.91 3.64 -9.75
CA SER A 44 -22.52 2.67 -10.66
C SER A 44 -23.62 3.40 -11.45
N GLY A 45 -23.38 3.69 -12.72
CA GLY A 45 -24.19 4.64 -13.47
C GLY A 45 -24.22 6.01 -12.78
N ARG A 46 -25.42 6.45 -12.36
CA ARG A 46 -25.61 7.71 -11.61
C ARG A 46 -25.58 7.53 -10.10
N THR A 47 -25.60 6.29 -9.61
CA THR A 47 -25.68 6.00 -8.15
C THR A 47 -24.29 6.08 -7.53
N TYR A 48 -24.12 6.98 -6.55
CA TYR A 48 -22.93 7.05 -5.71
C TYR A 48 -22.77 5.79 -4.88
N ARG A 49 -21.54 5.23 -4.84
CA ARG A 49 -21.22 3.97 -4.12
C ARG A 49 -20.29 4.17 -2.95
N GLY A 50 -19.50 5.20 -2.96
CA GLY A 50 -18.57 5.47 -1.86
C GLY A 50 -17.41 6.36 -2.26
N THR A 51 -16.64 6.74 -1.25
CA THR A 51 -15.42 7.55 -1.40
C THR A 51 -14.22 6.81 -0.83
N VAL A 52 -13.11 6.91 -1.54
CA VAL A 52 -11.78 6.59 -1.01
C VAL A 52 -11.06 7.89 -0.71
N ILE A 53 -10.71 8.08 0.57
CA ILE A 53 -9.95 9.24 1.06
C ILE A 53 -8.46 8.91 0.93
N CYS A 54 -7.70 9.73 0.20
CA CYS A 54 -6.28 9.51 -0.05
C CYS A 54 -5.43 10.44 0.81
N ARG A 55 -4.41 9.89 1.51
CA ARG A 55 -3.49 10.70 2.32
C ARG A 55 -2.05 10.21 2.17
N SER A 56 -1.12 11.16 2.20
CA SER A 56 0.31 10.86 2.24
C SER A 56 0.75 10.51 3.66
N MET A 57 1.51 9.41 3.79
CA MET A 57 2.10 9.01 5.06
C MET A 57 3.32 9.85 5.46
N GLN A 58 3.94 10.57 4.52
CA GLN A 58 5.02 11.53 4.84
C GLN A 58 4.53 12.71 5.68
N LEU A 59 3.21 12.96 5.68
CA LEU A 59 2.56 14.01 6.44
C LEU A 59 1.53 13.41 7.43
N PRO A 60 1.97 12.64 8.45
CA PRO A 60 1.07 11.90 9.34
C PRO A 60 0.06 12.81 10.08
N GLN A 61 0.42 14.08 10.27
CA GLN A 61 -0.47 15.09 10.89
C GLN A 61 -1.73 15.36 10.06
N THR A 62 -1.72 15.04 8.76
CA THR A 62 -2.90 15.19 7.89
C THR A 62 -3.87 14.02 7.97
N ILE A 63 -3.49 12.92 8.63
CA ILE A 63 -4.32 11.73 8.81
C ILE A 63 -5.25 11.95 10.00
N VAL A 64 -6.12 12.93 9.88
CA VAL A 64 -7.07 13.36 10.91
C VAL A 64 -8.38 13.81 10.29
N GLY A 65 -9.42 13.94 11.11
CA GLY A 65 -10.69 14.58 10.71
C GLY A 65 -11.65 13.69 9.92
N PHE A 66 -11.37 12.39 9.73
CA PHE A 66 -12.25 11.45 9.04
C PHE A 66 -12.32 10.10 9.76
N LYS A 67 -13.30 9.28 9.35
CA LYS A 67 -13.44 7.88 9.76
C LYS A 67 -13.68 7.00 8.54
N VAL A 68 -13.14 5.79 8.57
CA VAL A 68 -13.24 4.80 7.47
C VAL A 68 -13.46 3.40 8.01
N GLY A 69 -14.04 2.53 7.18
CA GLY A 69 -14.28 1.13 7.52
C GLY A 69 -13.16 0.19 7.08
N ASN A 70 -12.42 0.58 6.04
CA ASN A 70 -11.25 -0.16 5.56
C ASN A 70 -10.19 0.82 5.07
N ALA A 71 -8.94 0.40 5.13
CA ALA A 71 -7.80 1.12 4.59
C ALA A 71 -6.86 0.20 3.81
N LEU A 72 -6.30 0.72 2.74
CA LEU A 72 -5.15 0.16 2.04
C LEU A 72 -3.95 1.07 2.28
N VAL A 73 -2.86 0.48 2.71
CA VAL A 73 -1.58 1.14 2.96
C VAL A 73 -0.58 0.56 1.97
N ASP A 74 0.00 1.41 1.14
CA ASP A 74 0.89 1.00 0.08
C ASP A 74 2.31 1.51 0.34
N GLU A 75 3.31 0.66 0.09
CA GLU A 75 4.75 0.96 0.16
C GLU A 75 5.21 1.62 1.48
N ILE A 76 4.68 1.17 2.62
CA ILE A 76 5.04 1.74 3.93
C ILE A 76 6.52 1.55 4.29
N ASP A 77 7.15 0.46 3.82
CA ASP A 77 8.54 0.13 4.18
C ASP A 77 9.59 0.99 3.45
N VAL A 78 9.22 1.75 2.41
CA VAL A 78 10.14 2.75 1.82
C VAL A 78 10.35 3.96 2.74
N MET A 79 9.53 4.10 3.77
CA MET A 79 9.62 5.18 4.73
C MET A 79 10.63 4.88 5.85
N ASP A 80 11.05 5.94 6.54
CA ASP A 80 11.72 5.80 7.84
C ASP A 80 10.80 5.09 8.84
N THR A 81 11.34 4.16 9.62
CA THR A 81 10.57 3.31 10.55
C THR A 81 9.78 4.11 11.59
N ASN A 82 10.33 5.20 12.12
CA ASN A 82 9.65 6.02 13.12
C ASN A 82 8.46 6.75 12.48
N LYS A 83 8.65 7.28 11.27
CA LYS A 83 7.60 7.96 10.52
C LYS A 83 6.51 6.97 10.08
N ALA A 84 6.89 5.78 9.62
CA ALA A 84 5.97 4.69 9.30
C ALA A 84 5.11 4.31 10.52
N SER A 85 5.73 4.15 11.70
CA SER A 85 5.03 3.85 12.95
C SER A 85 4.06 4.96 13.37
N LEU A 86 4.45 6.22 13.21
CA LEU A 86 3.57 7.35 13.49
C LEU A 86 2.37 7.39 12.55
N ALA A 87 2.60 7.20 11.24
CA ALA A 87 1.53 7.13 10.24
C ALA A 87 0.58 5.96 10.55
N TRP A 88 1.11 4.78 10.84
CA TRP A 88 0.34 3.60 11.22
C TRP A 88 -0.61 3.87 12.40
N ASN A 89 -0.09 4.45 13.49
CA ASN A 89 -0.91 4.77 14.66
C ASN A 89 -2.05 5.75 14.33
N LYS A 90 -1.79 6.71 13.44
CA LYS A 90 -2.81 7.63 12.95
C LYS A 90 -3.86 6.91 12.10
N ILE A 91 -3.45 6.02 11.20
CA ILE A 91 -4.33 5.23 10.33
C ILE A 91 -5.25 4.34 11.17
N ILE A 92 -4.70 3.57 12.10
CA ILE A 92 -5.50 2.71 12.99
C ILE A 92 -6.56 3.52 13.73
N GLY A 93 -6.24 4.72 14.21
CA GLY A 93 -7.20 5.61 14.84
C GLY A 93 -8.33 6.12 13.93
N ARG A 94 -8.26 5.90 12.60
CA ARG A 94 -9.33 6.27 11.64
C ARG A 94 -10.31 5.12 11.40
N LEU A 95 -9.95 3.88 11.70
CA LEU A 95 -10.77 2.69 11.53
C LEU A 95 -11.80 2.58 12.65
N ARG A 96 -12.92 3.23 12.45
CA ARG A 96 -14.00 3.28 13.44
C ARG A 96 -15.36 3.53 12.78
N TRP A 97 -15.59 2.85 11.65
CA TRP A 97 -16.88 2.91 10.98
C TRP A 97 -17.79 1.85 11.58
N GLU A 98 -18.98 2.25 11.99
CA GLU A 98 -20.03 1.31 12.40
C GLU A 98 -20.42 0.44 11.20
N ASP A 99 -20.73 -0.81 11.43
CA ASP A 99 -21.14 -1.78 10.41
C ASP A 99 -20.05 -2.10 9.35
N ALA A 100 -18.78 -1.87 9.66
CA ALA A 100 -17.67 -2.23 8.79
C ALA A 100 -16.63 -3.11 9.50
N PRO A 101 -15.86 -3.92 8.74
CA PRO A 101 -14.83 -4.79 9.33
C PRO A 101 -13.68 -4.05 10.02
N ASN A 102 -13.48 -2.76 9.71
CA ASN A 102 -12.40 -1.91 10.24
C ASN A 102 -11.02 -2.56 10.06
N ARG A 103 -10.70 -2.93 8.82
CA ARG A 103 -9.47 -3.64 8.44
C ARG A 103 -8.47 -2.73 7.75
N VAL A 104 -7.17 -3.04 7.93
CA VAL A 104 -6.07 -2.48 7.13
C VAL A 104 -5.43 -3.60 6.34
N SER A 105 -5.26 -3.38 5.04
CA SER A 105 -4.39 -4.18 4.17
C SER A 105 -3.13 -3.38 3.87
N VAL A 106 -1.98 -4.04 3.90
CA VAL A 106 -0.68 -3.44 3.58
C VAL A 106 -0.10 -4.17 2.38
N THR A 107 0.36 -3.41 1.41
CA THR A 107 1.16 -3.91 0.28
C THR A 107 2.50 -3.19 0.28
N THR A 108 3.60 -3.93 0.20
CA THR A 108 4.94 -3.34 0.14
C THR A 108 5.97 -4.38 -0.29
N THR A 109 7.03 -3.93 -0.90
CA THR A 109 8.25 -4.72 -1.04
C THR A 109 9.05 -4.62 0.28
N PRO A 110 9.63 -5.72 0.78
CA PRO A 110 10.47 -5.66 1.98
C PRO A 110 11.71 -4.78 1.75
N GLU A 111 11.87 -3.75 2.57
CA GLU A 111 13.03 -2.84 2.55
C GLU A 111 13.98 -3.12 3.74
N GLY A 112 14.22 -4.39 4.02
CA GLY A 112 14.99 -4.83 5.18
C GLY A 112 14.11 -5.13 6.39
N TYR A 113 14.71 -5.12 7.58
CA TYR A 113 14.03 -5.40 8.84
C TYR A 113 13.40 -4.14 9.44
N LYS A 114 12.56 -3.46 8.63
CA LYS A 114 11.91 -2.20 8.99
C LYS A 114 10.54 -2.39 9.65
N PHE A 115 9.62 -1.46 9.40
CA PHE A 115 8.31 -1.39 10.05
C PHE A 115 7.48 -2.67 9.83
N VAL A 116 7.39 -3.18 8.58
CA VAL A 116 6.57 -4.35 8.28
C VAL A 116 7.14 -5.60 8.96
N TYR A 117 8.45 -5.80 8.91
CA TYR A 117 9.09 -6.90 9.64
C TYR A 117 8.78 -6.83 11.15
N GLN A 118 9.00 -5.67 11.77
CA GLN A 118 8.74 -5.50 13.19
C GLN A 118 7.27 -5.79 13.52
N ARG A 119 6.34 -5.18 12.79
CA ARG A 119 4.90 -5.23 13.12
C ARG A 119 4.23 -6.55 12.73
N PHE A 120 4.59 -7.14 11.60
CA PHE A 120 3.89 -8.30 11.04
C PHE A 120 4.62 -9.62 11.26
N VAL A 121 5.90 -9.59 11.66
CA VAL A 121 6.69 -10.79 11.95
C VAL A 121 7.03 -10.86 13.44
N MET A 122 7.69 -9.83 13.99
CA MET A 122 8.19 -9.86 15.38
C MET A 122 7.07 -9.62 16.40
N ASP A 123 6.23 -8.61 16.19
CA ASP A 123 5.14 -8.20 17.11
C ASP A 123 3.78 -8.75 16.65
N GLN A 124 3.79 -9.83 15.88
CA GLN A 124 2.57 -10.42 15.34
C GLN A 124 1.65 -10.92 16.46
N THR A 125 0.36 -10.59 16.35
CA THR A 125 -0.71 -11.11 17.19
C THR A 125 -1.75 -11.84 16.34
N ALA A 126 -2.75 -12.46 16.96
CA ALA A 126 -3.83 -13.15 16.25
C ALA A 126 -4.63 -12.24 15.27
N ASN A 127 -4.49 -10.93 15.39
CA ASN A 127 -5.14 -9.95 14.50
C ASN A 127 -4.33 -9.60 13.25
N TYR A 128 -3.10 -10.12 13.13
CA TYR A 128 -2.21 -9.88 12.00
C TYR A 128 -2.07 -11.13 11.16
N GLY A 129 -2.18 -10.99 9.86
CA GLY A 129 -1.87 -12.02 8.88
C GLY A 129 -0.86 -11.48 7.88
N MET A 130 -0.04 -12.34 7.31
CA MET A 130 0.93 -12.00 6.27
C MET A 130 0.88 -13.04 5.16
N VAL A 131 0.94 -12.56 3.93
CA VAL A 131 1.19 -13.35 2.74
C VAL A 131 2.48 -12.83 2.11
N GLN A 132 3.40 -13.72 1.85
CA GLN A 132 4.64 -13.41 1.17
C GLN A 132 4.61 -14.07 -0.22
N ALA A 133 4.94 -13.31 -1.25
CA ALA A 133 4.97 -13.78 -2.62
C ALA A 133 6.27 -13.31 -3.29
N SER A 134 6.75 -14.08 -4.26
CA SER A 134 7.90 -13.71 -5.08
C SER A 134 7.43 -13.05 -6.37
N THR A 135 8.34 -12.33 -7.04
CA THR A 135 8.07 -11.80 -8.39
C THR A 135 7.87 -12.95 -9.39
N TYR A 136 8.49 -14.10 -9.16
CA TYR A 136 8.30 -15.32 -9.97
C TYR A 136 6.87 -15.86 -9.92
N ASP A 137 6.15 -15.67 -8.81
CA ASP A 137 4.74 -16.09 -8.71
C ASP A 137 3.83 -15.29 -9.65
N ASN A 138 4.31 -14.15 -10.15
CA ASN A 138 3.59 -13.27 -11.09
C ASN A 138 4.18 -13.29 -12.51
N GLU A 139 5.12 -14.17 -12.82
CA GLU A 139 5.87 -14.22 -14.09
C GLU A 139 4.95 -14.18 -15.32
N ALA A 140 3.84 -14.90 -15.29
CA ALA A 140 2.88 -14.97 -16.39
C ALA A 140 2.22 -13.61 -16.76
N ASN A 141 2.30 -12.63 -15.89
CA ASN A 141 1.75 -11.28 -16.09
C ASN A 141 2.82 -10.22 -16.37
N LEU A 142 4.09 -10.64 -16.41
CA LEU A 142 5.22 -9.74 -16.63
C LEU A 142 5.71 -9.83 -18.08
N PRO A 143 6.34 -8.79 -18.61
CA PRO A 143 6.98 -8.85 -19.94
C PRO A 143 8.06 -9.94 -19.99
N ASP A 144 8.22 -10.56 -21.16
CA ASP A 144 9.29 -11.54 -21.40
C ASP A 144 10.66 -10.95 -21.06
N GLY A 145 11.51 -11.69 -20.34
CA GLY A 145 12.84 -11.26 -19.95
C GLY A 145 12.90 -10.23 -18.82
N TYR A 146 11.76 -9.85 -18.22
CA TYR A 146 11.75 -8.86 -17.14
C TYR A 146 12.48 -9.36 -15.89
N ILE A 147 12.18 -10.58 -15.44
CA ILE A 147 12.80 -11.15 -14.24
C ILE A 147 14.30 -11.38 -14.44
N GLU A 148 14.69 -11.89 -15.60
CA GLU A 148 16.10 -12.09 -15.95
C GLU A 148 16.87 -10.77 -15.94
N SER A 149 16.30 -9.71 -16.50
CA SER A 149 16.87 -8.37 -16.49
C SER A 149 17.10 -7.84 -15.08
N LEU A 150 16.15 -8.04 -14.17
CA LEU A 150 16.31 -7.68 -12.77
C LEU A 150 17.36 -8.55 -12.06
N ALA A 151 17.34 -9.87 -12.32
CA ALA A 151 18.30 -10.80 -11.75
C ALA A 151 19.74 -10.49 -12.17
N ASP A 152 19.96 -10.05 -13.40
CA ASP A 152 21.29 -9.64 -13.88
C ASP A 152 21.79 -8.32 -13.25
N THR A 153 20.85 -7.44 -12.90
CA THR A 153 21.14 -6.12 -12.34
C THR A 153 21.35 -6.15 -10.82
N TYR A 154 20.60 -6.99 -10.11
CA TYR A 154 20.57 -6.99 -8.65
C TYR A 154 21.68 -7.85 -8.04
N ASN A 155 22.30 -7.35 -6.98
CA ASN A 155 23.16 -8.15 -6.11
C ASN A 155 22.31 -9.21 -5.34
N PRO A 156 22.95 -10.19 -4.68
CA PRO A 156 22.21 -11.27 -4.00
C PRO A 156 21.16 -10.79 -2.97
N GLU A 157 21.46 -9.73 -2.21
CA GLU A 157 20.58 -9.18 -1.19
C GLU A 157 19.36 -8.53 -1.84
N LEU A 158 19.54 -7.74 -2.90
CA LEU A 158 18.43 -7.13 -3.65
C LEU A 158 17.59 -8.18 -4.36
N ARG A 159 18.18 -9.26 -4.89
CA ARG A 159 17.42 -10.39 -5.44
C ARG A 159 16.55 -11.04 -4.38
N ALA A 160 17.11 -11.29 -3.19
CA ALA A 160 16.38 -11.88 -2.09
C ALA A 160 15.18 -11.00 -1.66
N ALA A 161 15.37 -9.69 -1.57
CA ALA A 161 14.31 -8.76 -1.20
C ALA A 161 13.29 -8.57 -2.33
N TYR A 162 13.74 -8.19 -3.52
CA TYR A 162 12.87 -7.66 -4.59
C TYR A 162 12.34 -8.73 -5.54
N LEU A 163 13.08 -9.83 -5.74
CA LEU A 163 12.59 -10.94 -6.55
C LEU A 163 11.93 -12.02 -5.70
N ASN A 164 12.48 -12.35 -4.53
CA ASN A 164 11.97 -13.43 -3.69
C ASN A 164 11.06 -12.92 -2.55
N GLY A 165 10.91 -11.60 -2.37
CA GLY A 165 10.07 -11.00 -1.33
C GLY A 165 10.55 -11.28 0.10
N GLN A 166 11.86 -11.52 0.30
CA GLN A 166 12.42 -11.91 1.59
C GLN A 166 12.85 -10.72 2.41
N PHE A 167 12.68 -10.81 3.73
CA PHE A 167 13.27 -9.84 4.65
C PHE A 167 14.77 -10.16 4.80
N VAL A 168 15.60 -9.25 4.35
CA VAL A 168 17.07 -9.36 4.41
C VAL A 168 17.68 -8.04 4.83
N ASN A 169 18.93 -8.06 5.32
CA ASN A 169 19.63 -6.82 5.61
C ASN A 169 20.18 -6.22 4.32
N LEU A 170 19.56 -5.15 3.83
CA LEU A 170 19.97 -4.46 2.62
C LEU A 170 21.19 -3.53 2.81
N PHE A 171 21.59 -3.29 4.05
CA PHE A 171 22.64 -2.32 4.40
C PHE A 171 23.91 -2.96 4.99
N SER A 172 24.07 -4.27 4.90
CA SER A 172 25.28 -4.98 5.34
C SER A 172 26.34 -5.02 4.24
N GLY A 173 26.81 -3.86 3.83
CA GLY A 173 27.82 -3.71 2.79
C GLY A 173 28.64 -2.45 2.97
N THR A 174 29.54 -2.41 3.94
CA THR A 174 30.83 -1.68 3.93
C THR A 174 31.81 -2.39 4.84
#